data_b48b644c19e2b2311c5b9e4252943a38
#
_entry.id   b48b644c19e2b2311c5b9e4252943a38
#
_cell.length_a   1.000
_cell.length_b   1.000
_cell.length_c   1.000
_cell.angle_alpha   90.00
_cell.angle_beta   90.00
_cell.angle_gamma   90.00
#
_symmetry.space_group_name_H-M   'P 1'
#
loop_
_entity.id
_entity.type
_entity.pdbx_description
1 polymer ?
#
loop_
_entity_poly.entity_id
_entity_poly.type
_entity_poly.pdbx_seq_one_letter_code
_entity_poly.pdbx_strand_id
1 'polypeptide(L)' 'MNDFITLFTLANAGDSAAVEVILNMYRPLLYKESMQQGIFNEDLFQELCLVLLNCIRKFTIR' A
#
# COMPACT_ATOMS: atom_id res chain seq x y z
N MET A 1 -16.24 -9.50 10.78
CA MET A 1 -15.01 -9.00 11.36
C MET A 1 -13.99 -8.71 10.26
N ASN A 2 -13.31 -7.61 10.38
CA ASN A 2 -12.28 -7.30 9.41
C ASN A 2 -11.08 -8.19 9.60
N ASP A 3 -10.72 -8.92 8.57
CA ASP A 3 -9.59 -9.80 8.63
C ASP A 3 -8.49 -9.26 7.73
N PHE A 4 -7.51 -8.63 8.36
CA PHE A 4 -6.41 -8.04 7.66
C PHE A 4 -5.62 -9.07 6.86
N ILE A 5 -5.48 -10.26 7.43
CA ILE A 5 -4.75 -11.33 6.76
C ILE A 5 -5.51 -11.78 5.51
N THR A 6 -6.83 -11.89 5.60
CA THR A 6 -7.63 -12.25 4.44
C THR A 6 -7.49 -11.21 3.34
N LEU A 7 -7.51 -9.93 3.71
CA LEU A 7 -7.35 -8.86 2.73
C LEU A 7 -6.00 -8.94 2.02
N PHE A 8 -4.92 -9.16 2.78
CA PHE A 8 -3.60 -9.29 2.19
C PHE A 8 -3.48 -10.54 1.33
N THR A 9 -4.13 -11.62 1.75
CA THR A 9 -4.14 -12.86 0.97
C THR A 9 -4.79 -12.64 -0.39
N LEU A 10 -5.92 -11.95 -0.42
CA LEU A 10 -6.61 -11.64 -1.66
C LEU A 10 -5.77 -10.73 -2.55
N ALA A 11 -5.16 -9.71 -1.95
CA ALA A 11 -4.31 -8.80 -2.71
C ALA A 11 -3.10 -9.52 -3.29
N ASN A 12 -2.51 -10.42 -2.53
CA ASN A 12 -1.36 -11.20 -2.98
C ASN A 12 -1.75 -12.11 -4.14
N ALA A 13 -2.98 -12.59 -4.14
CA ALA A 13 -3.48 -13.46 -5.20
C ALA A 13 -3.88 -12.71 -6.47
N GLY A 14 -3.79 -11.39 -6.45
CA GLY A 14 -4.07 -10.59 -7.64
C GLY A 14 -5.43 -9.91 -7.63
N ASP A 15 -6.14 -9.92 -6.50
CA ASP A 15 -7.44 -9.25 -6.39
C ASP A 15 -7.19 -7.74 -6.36
N SER A 16 -7.50 -7.07 -7.46
CA SER A 16 -7.22 -5.64 -7.58
C SER A 16 -8.06 -4.81 -6.61
N ALA A 17 -9.26 -5.26 -6.27
CA ALA A 17 -10.08 -4.54 -5.30
C ALA A 17 -9.42 -4.57 -3.92
N ALA A 18 -8.85 -5.72 -3.54
CA ALA A 18 -8.16 -5.84 -2.26
C ALA A 18 -6.90 -4.97 -2.24
N VAL A 19 -6.16 -4.94 -3.34
CA VAL A 19 -4.98 -4.07 -3.46
C VAL A 19 -5.38 -2.61 -3.27
N GLU A 20 -6.48 -2.21 -3.90
CA GLU A 20 -6.95 -0.83 -3.80
C GLU A 20 -7.33 -0.47 -2.37
N VAL A 21 -8.00 -1.39 -1.67
CA VAL A 21 -8.37 -1.15 -0.28
C VAL A 21 -7.12 -0.93 0.57
N ILE A 22 -6.10 -1.77 0.38
CA ILE A 22 -4.86 -1.63 1.14
C ILE A 22 -4.18 -0.31 0.83
N LEU A 23 -4.10 0.07 -0.43
CA LEU A 23 -3.51 1.34 -0.82
C LEU A 23 -4.24 2.51 -0.17
N ASN A 24 -5.56 2.46 -0.14
CA ASN A 24 -6.35 3.53 0.48
C ASN A 24 -6.12 3.61 1.98
N MET A 25 -5.91 2.47 2.63
CA MET A 25 -5.62 2.45 4.07
C MET A 25 -4.30 3.12 4.39
N TYR A 26 -3.32 2.98 3.52
CA TYR A 26 -1.99 3.53 3.75
C TYR A 26 -1.78 4.89 3.08
N ARG A 27 -2.73 5.36 2.30
CA ARG A 27 -2.57 6.60 1.56
C ARG A 27 -2.23 7.79 2.46
N PRO A 28 -2.88 7.98 3.61
CA PRO A 28 -2.50 9.10 4.47
C PRO A 28 -1.05 9.03 4.94
N LEU A 29 -0.58 7.82 5.24
CA LEU A 29 0.81 7.65 5.65
C LEU A 29 1.75 7.92 4.50
N LEU A 30 1.41 7.46 3.30
CA LEU A 30 2.23 7.69 2.12
C LEU A 30 2.33 9.18 1.83
N TYR A 31 1.23 9.91 1.97
CA TYR A 31 1.25 11.36 1.79
C TYR A 31 2.16 12.03 2.81
N LYS A 32 2.03 11.62 4.07
CA LYS A 32 2.84 12.20 5.13
C LYS A 32 4.32 11.97 4.88
N GLU A 33 4.70 10.75 4.49
CA GLU A 33 6.08 10.42 4.24
C GLU A 33 6.62 11.09 2.98
N SER A 34 5.75 11.53 2.09
CA SER A 34 6.14 12.18 0.86
C SER A 34 6.29 13.69 1.01
N MET A 35 5.96 14.23 2.18
CA MET A 35 6.12 15.66 2.43
C MET A 35 7.55 15.96 2.86
N GLN A 36 8.20 16.86 2.16
CA GLN A 36 9.56 17.27 2.48
C GLN A 36 9.59 18.78 2.62
N GLN A 37 9.89 19.24 3.85
CA GLN A 37 9.96 20.67 4.15
C GLN A 37 8.67 21.40 3.74
N GLY A 38 7.53 20.75 4.00
CA GLY A 38 6.24 21.34 3.68
C GLY A 38 5.82 21.24 2.23
N ILE A 39 6.63 20.59 1.39
CA ILE A 39 6.34 20.46 -0.03
C ILE A 39 6.12 19.00 -0.36
N PHE A 40 5.02 18.71 -1.06
CA PHE A 40 4.71 17.36 -1.46
C PHE A 40 5.62 16.93 -2.59
N ASN A 41 6.29 15.79 -2.40
CA ASN A 41 7.17 15.20 -3.39
C ASN A 41 6.43 14.07 -4.11
N GLU A 42 5.97 14.35 -5.31
CA GLU A 42 5.18 13.39 -6.08
C GLU A 42 5.98 12.15 -6.48
N ASP A 43 7.23 12.34 -6.83
CA ASP A 43 8.08 11.20 -7.20
C ASP A 43 8.27 10.25 -6.02
N LEU A 44 8.49 10.82 -4.85
CA LEU A 44 8.64 10.01 -3.66
C LEU A 44 7.34 9.27 -3.33
N PHE A 45 6.21 9.96 -3.51
CA PHE A 45 4.91 9.32 -3.28
C PHE A 45 4.72 8.12 -4.19
N GLN A 46 5.05 8.26 -5.48
CA GLN A 46 4.93 7.16 -6.42
C GLN A 46 5.86 6.02 -6.05
N GLU A 47 7.08 6.32 -5.66
CA GLU A 47 8.03 5.29 -5.26
C GLU A 47 7.53 4.52 -4.04
N LEU A 48 6.99 5.24 -3.06
CA LEU A 48 6.44 4.58 -1.87
C LEU A 48 5.26 3.70 -2.21
N CYS A 49 4.41 4.13 -3.15
CA CYS A 49 3.32 3.29 -3.62
C CYS A 49 3.84 2.01 -4.26
N LEU A 50 4.89 2.11 -5.07
CA LEU A 50 5.49 0.94 -5.71
C LEU A 50 6.09 0.00 -4.68
N VAL A 51 6.73 0.55 -3.66
CA VAL A 51 7.28 -0.26 -2.58
C VAL A 51 6.16 -1.03 -1.89
N LEU A 52 5.06 -0.35 -1.60
CA LEU A 52 3.92 -1.00 -0.96
C LEU A 52 3.36 -2.11 -1.84
N LEU A 53 3.20 -1.87 -3.13
CA LEU A 53 2.72 -2.88 -4.06
C LEU A 53 3.65 -4.09 -4.09
N ASN A 54 4.95 -3.86 -4.09
CA ASN A 54 5.92 -4.95 -4.05
C ASN A 54 5.82 -5.75 -2.77
N CYS A 55 5.61 -5.07 -1.64
CA CYS A 55 5.43 -5.76 -0.37
C CYS A 55 4.19 -6.65 -0.39
N ILE A 56 3.10 -6.16 -0.96
CA ILE A 56 1.87 -6.94 -1.07
C ILE A 56 2.12 -8.18 -1.92
N ARG A 57 2.82 -8.02 -3.04
CA ARG A 57 3.05 -9.13 -3.96
C ARG A 57 3.95 -10.20 -3.36
N LYS A 58 4.85 -9.79 -2.47
CA LYS A 58 5.79 -10.72 -1.83
C LYS A 58 5.26 -11.27 -0.50
N PHE A 59 4.11 -10.79 -0.07
CA PHE A 59 3.55 -11.22 1.20
C PHE A 59 3.20 -12.70 1.13
N THR A 60 3.67 -13.45 2.12
CA THR A 60 3.43 -14.88 2.18
C THR A 60 2.92 -15.23 3.56
N ILE A 61 1.83 -15.98 3.59
CA ILE A 61 1.24 -16.49 4.83
C ILE A 61 1.66 -17.92 5.02
N ARG A 62 2.12 -18.24 6.23
CA ARG A 62 2.51 -19.60 6.56
C ARG A 62 1.65 -20.17 7.66
#